data_fe3fc4e19b9ef491ff9e09ee82fad93d
#
_entry.id   fe3fc4e19b9ef491ff9e09ee82fad93d
#
_cell.length_a   1.000
_cell.length_b   1.000
_cell.length_c   1.000
_cell.angle_alpha   90.00
_cell.angle_beta   90.00
_cell.angle_gamma   90.00
#
_symmetry.space_group_name_H-M   'P 1'
#
loop_
_entity.id
_entity.type
_entity.pdbx_description
1 polymer ?
#
loop_
_entity_poly.entity_id
_entity_poly.type
_entity_poly.pdbx_seq_one_letter_code
_entity_poly.pdbx_strand_id
1 'polypeptide(L)'
;MTARILQWSLGQLSLNRKVAIATVVSTAGSVPGKMGARLALTASEIEGTVGGAGLEMKVISRLKELLQEATKPCGEVKTYGLNKGAKG
;
A
#
# COMPACT_ATOMS: atom_id res chain seq x y z
N MET A 1 -2.47 3.16 13.10
CA MET A 1 -1.41 4.11 13.36
C MET A 1 -0.21 3.88 12.50
N THR A 2 0.31 4.96 11.98
CA THR A 2 1.43 4.90 11.07
C THR A 2 2.66 4.23 11.69
N ALA A 3 2.96 4.58 12.93
CA ALA A 3 4.13 4.02 13.60
C ALA A 3 4.04 2.50 13.73
N ARG A 4 2.84 1.99 13.93
CA ARG A 4 2.65 0.56 14.07
C ARG A 4 3.01 -0.18 12.77
N ILE A 5 2.60 0.39 11.63
CA ILE A 5 2.91 -0.23 10.36
C ILE A 5 4.41 -0.22 10.09
N LEU A 6 5.07 0.88 10.43
CA LEU A 6 6.51 0.96 10.25
C LEU A 6 7.25 -0.02 11.15
N GLN A 7 6.79 -0.15 12.39
CA GLN A 7 7.41 -1.10 13.30
C GLN A 7 7.23 -2.54 12.82
N TRP A 8 6.03 -2.86 12.35
CA TRP A 8 5.77 -4.18 11.81
C TRP A 8 6.69 -4.47 10.64
N SER A 9 6.83 -3.47 9.75
CA SER A 9 7.67 -3.62 8.56
C SER A 9 9.13 -3.84 8.92
N LEU A 10 9.63 -3.10 9.89
CA LEU A 10 11.01 -3.28 10.35
C LEU A 10 11.21 -4.69 10.92
N GLY A 11 10.23 -5.19 11.65
CA GLY A 11 10.29 -6.53 12.18
C GLY A 11 10.38 -7.57 11.08
N GLN A 12 9.60 -7.39 10.01
CA GLN A 12 9.66 -8.30 8.88
C GLN A 12 11.02 -8.26 8.19
N LEU A 13 11.55 -7.05 8.00
CA LEU A 13 12.86 -6.91 7.37
C LEU A 13 13.95 -7.57 8.19
N SER A 14 13.85 -7.52 9.50
CA SER A 14 14.86 -8.14 10.36
C SER A 14 14.80 -9.67 10.26
N LEU A 15 13.71 -10.21 9.75
CA LEU A 15 13.58 -11.63 9.48
C LEU A 15 13.95 -11.98 8.04
N ASN A 16 14.58 -11.05 7.35
CA ASN A 16 14.98 -11.20 5.95
C ASN A 16 13.81 -11.40 5.00
N ARG A 17 12.67 -10.80 5.33
CA ARG A 17 11.51 -10.82 4.47
C ARG A 17 11.42 -9.53 3.69
N LYS A 18 10.97 -9.62 2.44
CA LYS A 18 10.72 -8.43 1.65
C LYS A 18 9.40 -7.81 2.08
N VAL A 19 9.38 -6.49 2.14
CA VAL A 19 8.20 -5.74 2.54
C VAL A 19 7.88 -4.71 1.47
N ALA A 20 6.61 -4.56 1.14
CA ALA A 20 6.14 -3.49 0.28
C ALA A 20 5.16 -2.64 1.08
N ILE A 21 5.30 -1.33 0.98
CA ILE A 21 4.48 -0.40 1.73
C ILE A 21 3.85 0.61 0.78
N ALA A 22 2.56 0.85 0.95
CA ALA A 22 1.86 1.90 0.24
C ALA A 22 1.42 2.97 1.23
N THR A 23 1.61 4.22 0.89
CA THR A 23 1.18 5.34 1.70
C THR A 23 0.32 6.27 0.87
N VAL A 24 -0.83 6.67 1.41
CA VAL A 24 -1.68 7.65 0.74
C VAL A 24 -1.04 9.01 0.94
N VAL A 25 -0.56 9.62 -0.14
CA VAL A 25 0.15 10.90 -0.04
C VAL A 25 -0.70 12.09 -0.48
N SER A 26 -1.75 11.85 -1.23
CA SER A 26 -2.67 12.93 -1.57
C SER A 26 -4.00 12.33 -2.01
N THR A 27 -5.06 13.11 -1.83
CA THR A 27 -6.39 12.69 -2.27
C THR A 27 -7.04 13.87 -2.93
N ALA A 28 -8.05 13.60 -3.76
CA ALA A 28 -8.80 14.65 -4.43
C ALA A 28 -10.26 14.25 -4.44
N GLY A 29 -11.12 15.22 -4.17
CA GLY A 29 -12.55 14.95 -4.13
C GLY A 29 -12.94 14.04 -2.99
N SER A 30 -14.04 13.37 -3.16
CA SER A 30 -14.55 12.46 -2.16
C SER A 30 -13.98 11.08 -2.40
N VAL A 31 -12.88 10.77 -1.77
CA VAL A 31 -12.28 9.46 -1.93
C VAL A 31 -12.23 8.76 -0.59
N PRO A 32 -12.26 7.44 -0.58
CA PRO A 32 -12.28 6.70 0.67
C PRO A 32 -10.99 6.73 1.47
N GLY A 33 -9.87 6.91 0.83
CA GLY A 33 -8.60 6.87 1.55
C GLY A 33 -8.36 8.10 2.39
N LYS A 34 -7.53 7.98 3.39
CA LYS A 34 -7.10 9.09 4.22
C LYS A 34 -5.63 9.33 3.99
N MET A 35 -5.26 10.63 3.90
CA MET A 35 -3.84 10.96 3.77
C MET A 35 -3.06 10.39 4.93
N GLY A 36 -1.92 9.82 4.63
CA GLY A 36 -1.08 9.21 5.64
C GLY A 36 -1.41 7.77 5.96
N ALA A 37 -2.54 7.26 5.47
CA ALA A 37 -2.87 5.87 5.72
C ALA A 37 -1.84 4.97 5.04
N ARG A 38 -1.52 3.88 5.68
CA ARG A 38 -0.51 2.95 5.18
C ARG A 38 -0.98 1.52 5.21
N LEU A 39 -0.52 0.78 4.21
CA LEU A 39 -0.74 -0.65 4.13
C LEU A 39 0.60 -1.27 3.76
N ALA A 40 0.99 -2.30 4.48
CA ALA A 40 2.25 -2.98 4.20
C ALA A 40 1.98 -4.46 4.03
N LEU A 41 2.78 -5.11 3.20
CA LEU A 41 2.62 -6.55 3.05
C LEU A 41 3.96 -7.23 2.78
N THR A 42 3.96 -8.52 3.09
CA THR A 42 5.03 -9.42 2.70
C THR A 42 4.39 -10.47 1.78
N ALA A 43 5.15 -11.48 1.44
CA ALA A 43 4.60 -12.55 0.60
C ALA A 43 3.43 -13.26 1.27
N SER A 44 3.35 -13.25 2.59
CA SER A 44 2.35 -14.03 3.32
C SER A 44 1.43 -13.24 4.24
N GLU A 45 1.73 -11.98 4.51
CA GLU A 45 0.97 -11.22 5.50
C GLU A 45 0.68 -9.80 5.02
N ILE A 46 -0.39 -9.22 5.55
CA ILE A 46 -0.78 -7.86 5.23
C ILE A 46 -1.10 -7.15 6.53
N GLU A 47 -0.65 -5.91 6.66
CA GLU A 47 -0.92 -5.09 7.84
C GLU A 47 -1.38 -3.71 7.39
N GLY A 48 -2.34 -3.15 8.10
CA GLY A 48 -2.81 -1.80 7.82
C GLY A 48 -3.87 -1.73 6.76
N THR A 49 -4.23 -0.52 6.38
CA THR A 49 -5.28 -0.29 5.40
C THR A 49 -5.09 1.08 4.77
N VAL A 50 -5.50 1.22 3.52
CA VAL A 50 -5.53 2.53 2.88
C VAL A 50 -6.95 3.09 2.83
N GLY A 51 -7.92 2.38 3.39
CA GLY A 51 -9.20 2.99 3.70
C GLY A 51 -10.37 2.67 2.83
N GLY A 52 -10.26 1.92 1.79
CA GLY A 52 -11.39 1.60 0.95
C GLY A 52 -11.21 0.28 0.25
N ALA A 53 -12.25 -0.55 0.25
CA ALA A 53 -12.14 -1.91 -0.26
C ALA A 53 -11.66 -1.95 -1.72
N GLY A 54 -12.24 -1.12 -2.57
CA GLY A 54 -11.85 -1.12 -3.97
C GLY A 54 -10.43 -0.63 -4.16
N LEU A 55 -10.08 0.43 -3.48
CA LEU A 55 -8.73 0.96 -3.55
C LEU A 55 -7.75 -0.03 -2.97
N GLU A 56 -8.12 -0.63 -1.85
CA GLU A 56 -7.24 -1.54 -1.15
C GLU A 56 -6.85 -2.74 -2.03
N MET A 57 -7.79 -3.28 -2.76
CA MET A 57 -7.49 -4.40 -3.63
C MET A 57 -6.51 -4.02 -4.74
N LYS A 58 -6.68 -2.82 -5.31
CA LYS A 58 -5.76 -2.37 -6.33
C LYS A 58 -4.36 -2.16 -5.78
N VAL A 59 -4.29 -1.60 -4.60
CA VAL A 59 -3.00 -1.35 -3.95
C VAL A 59 -2.31 -2.66 -3.62
N ILE A 60 -3.05 -3.61 -3.06
CA ILE A 60 -2.48 -4.90 -2.71
C ILE A 60 -1.94 -5.62 -3.95
N SER A 61 -2.71 -5.60 -5.03
CA SER A 61 -2.24 -6.20 -6.28
C SER A 61 -0.93 -5.60 -6.75
N ARG A 62 -0.85 -4.27 -6.71
CA ARG A 62 0.37 -3.62 -7.17
C ARG A 62 1.55 -3.90 -6.26
N LEU A 63 1.32 -3.91 -4.96
CA LEU A 63 2.40 -4.21 -4.02
C LEU A 63 2.92 -5.63 -4.21
N LYS A 64 2.03 -6.57 -4.47
CA LYS A 64 2.45 -7.95 -4.72
C LYS A 64 3.29 -8.05 -5.98
N GLU A 65 2.92 -7.32 -7.02
CA GLU A 65 3.72 -7.29 -8.23
C GLU A 65 5.11 -6.75 -7.95
N LEU A 66 5.19 -5.66 -7.20
CA LEU A 66 6.47 -5.06 -6.87
C LEU A 66 7.34 -6.01 -6.07
N LEU A 67 6.75 -6.72 -5.13
CA LEU A 67 7.48 -7.68 -4.34
C LEU A 67 8.09 -8.78 -5.19
N GLN A 68 7.34 -9.23 -6.18
CA GLN A 68 7.81 -10.31 -7.03
C GLN A 68 8.83 -9.86 -8.06
N GLU A 69 8.66 -8.65 -8.58
CA GLU A 69 9.47 -8.17 -9.69
C GLU A 69 10.74 -7.45 -9.26
N ALA A 70 10.70 -6.75 -8.15
CA ALA A 70 11.83 -5.93 -7.75
C ALA A 70 12.96 -6.77 -7.20
N THR A 71 14.16 -6.53 -7.73
CA THR A 71 15.35 -7.22 -7.24
C THR A 71 16.11 -6.34 -6.27
N LYS A 72 15.70 -5.09 -6.12
CA LYS A 72 16.31 -4.15 -5.18
C LYS A 72 15.26 -3.14 -4.77
N PRO A 73 15.51 -2.39 -3.70
CA PRO A 73 14.53 -1.41 -3.24
C PRO A 73 14.16 -0.43 -4.35
N CYS A 74 12.87 -0.14 -4.45
CA CYS A 74 12.37 0.79 -5.45
C CYS A 74 11.11 1.45 -4.92
N GLY A 75 10.69 2.50 -5.59
CA GLY A 75 9.47 3.19 -5.22
C GLY A 75 8.79 3.75 -6.44
N GLU A 76 7.50 4.02 -6.30
CA GLU A 76 6.75 4.65 -7.37
C GLU A 76 5.59 5.41 -6.77
N VAL A 77 5.04 6.36 -7.52
CA VAL A 77 3.83 7.06 -7.16
C VAL A 77 2.78 6.66 -8.18
N LYS A 78 1.61 6.28 -7.71
CA LYS A 78 0.56 5.83 -8.59
C LYS A 78 -0.75 6.50 -8.20
N THR A 79 -1.51 6.92 -9.19
CA THR A 79 -2.78 7.57 -8.97
C THR A 79 -3.90 6.62 -9.36
N TYR A 80 -4.87 6.46 -8.48
CA TYR A 80 -6.02 5.61 -8.75
C TYR A 80 -7.27 6.46 -8.84
N GLY A 81 -8.01 6.29 -9.91
CA GLY A 81 -9.29 6.95 -10.05
C GLY A 81 -10.36 6.10 -9.41
N LEU A 82 -10.98 6.67 -8.38
CA LEU A 82 -12.01 5.96 -7.66
C LEU A 82 -13.39 6.51 -7.94
N ASN A 83 -13.45 7.45 -8.82
CA ASN A 83 -14.69 8.08 -9.18
C ASN A 83 -15.48 7.11 -10.05
N LYS A 84 -16.63 6.68 -9.56
CA LYS A 84 -17.40 5.76 -10.33
C LYS A 84 -17.90 6.35 -11.56
N GLY A 85 -18.16 7.62 -11.59
CA GLY A 85 -18.57 8.26 -12.80
C GLY A 85 -17.55 8.12 -13.88
N ALA A 86 -16.34 8.00 -13.53
CA ALA A 86 -15.28 7.82 -14.50
C ALA A 86 -15.17 6.36 -14.90
N LYS A 87 -16.02 5.59 -14.43
CA LYS A 87 -15.98 4.22 -14.71
C LYS A 87 -14.58 3.82 -14.60
N GLY A 88 -14.02 4.51 -13.93
CA GLY A 88 -12.70 4.30 -13.78
C GLY A 88 -12.10 3.39 -13.09
#